data_75ddea57492848247c5341be52480aaf
#
_entry.id   75ddea57492848247c5341be52480aaf
#
_cell.length_a   1.000
_cell.length_b   1.000
_cell.length_c   1.000
_cell.angle_alpha   90.00
_cell.angle_beta   90.00
_cell.angle_gamma   90.00
#
_symmetry.space_group_name_H-M   'P 1'
#
loop_
_entity.id
_entity.type
_entity.pdbx_description
1 polymer ?
#
loop_
_entity_poly.entity_id
_entity_poly.type
_entity_poly.pdbx_seq_one_letter_code
_entity_poly.pdbx_strand_id
1 'polypeptide(L)'
;SAGRSDFAGSGEGRKSNVRKALRERVNNVVIAAGETASFNAMIGDLRSRDGWKEALGIFGGTTLKPTLGGGICQASTTVYRAVLRAGLPLGKMKNHSLFVSYYEKYGVGQDVTVFMGAQDFTFINDTQDDILLQAYVEGTEARVVIYGMRDGRTVTLDGPYFNKNAPEDMIHKGKKIRKNEIAWNRIITRADGSVFTELLVSRYNALPRSLPDRWIAAAGTQTHAAATEVALQR
;
A
#
# COMPACT_ATOMS: atom_id res chain seq x y z
N SER A 1 5.72 -11.99 3.18
CA SER A 1 4.50 -11.27 2.72
C SER A 1 4.81 -10.40 1.52
N ALA A 2 3.83 -10.20 0.62
CA ALA A 2 4.06 -9.47 -0.63
C ALA A 2 3.03 -8.37 -0.90
N GLY A 3 3.51 -7.21 -1.40
CA GLY A 3 2.71 -6.14 -1.96
C GLY A 3 2.97 -6.00 -3.47
N ARG A 4 1.94 -5.63 -4.23
CA ARG A 4 2.03 -5.49 -5.69
C ARG A 4 1.41 -4.18 -6.18
N SER A 5 1.91 -3.67 -7.29
CA SER A 5 1.28 -2.61 -8.09
C SER A 5 1.65 -2.75 -9.55
N ASP A 6 0.89 -2.11 -10.44
CA ASP A 6 1.13 -2.13 -11.88
C ASP A 6 1.20 -0.69 -12.40
N PHE A 7 2.20 -0.40 -13.21
CA PHE A 7 2.40 0.91 -13.83
C PHE A 7 2.31 0.87 -15.37
N ALA A 8 1.56 -0.09 -15.91
CA ALA A 8 1.23 -0.14 -17.33
C ALA A 8 0.57 1.18 -17.76
N GLY A 9 0.82 1.60 -19.00
CA GLY A 9 0.32 2.87 -19.52
C GLY A 9 0.99 4.15 -18.98
N SER A 10 1.91 4.02 -18.03
CA SER A 10 2.68 5.18 -17.53
C SER A 10 3.71 5.65 -18.55
N GLY A 11 3.99 6.97 -18.59
CA GLY A 11 5.08 7.54 -19.37
C GLY A 11 6.46 7.10 -18.85
N GLU A 12 7.48 7.18 -19.70
CA GLU A 12 8.82 6.66 -19.40
C GLU A 12 9.48 7.28 -18.18
N GLY A 13 9.32 8.59 -17.94
CA GLY A 13 9.84 9.24 -16.73
C GLY A 13 9.28 8.61 -15.45
N ARG A 14 7.96 8.34 -15.42
CA ARG A 14 7.30 7.67 -14.30
C ARG A 14 7.79 6.22 -14.14
N LYS A 15 7.86 5.46 -15.23
CA LYS A 15 8.37 4.08 -15.21
C LYS A 15 9.81 4.02 -14.68
N SER A 16 10.67 4.96 -15.12
CA SER A 16 12.03 5.09 -14.65
C SER A 16 12.08 5.34 -13.13
N ASN A 17 11.30 6.30 -12.63
CA ASN A 17 11.26 6.62 -11.21
C ASN A 17 10.76 5.47 -10.34
N VAL A 18 9.69 4.75 -10.76
CA VAL A 18 9.18 3.57 -10.03
C VAL A 18 10.25 2.48 -9.95
N ARG A 19 10.89 2.16 -11.08
CA ARG A 19 11.97 1.16 -11.12
C ARG A 19 13.14 1.57 -10.24
N LYS A 20 13.56 2.82 -10.32
CA LYS A 20 14.65 3.36 -9.50
C LYS A 20 14.33 3.29 -8.01
N ALA A 21 13.15 3.79 -7.60
CA ALA A 21 12.71 3.74 -6.21
C ALA A 21 12.75 2.32 -5.66
N LEU A 22 12.24 1.35 -6.43
CA LEU A 22 12.16 -0.04 -5.98
C LEU A 22 13.52 -0.74 -6.01
N ARG A 23 14.25 -0.69 -7.14
CA ARG A 23 15.46 -1.48 -7.34
C ARG A 23 16.67 -0.93 -6.59
N GLU A 24 16.77 0.40 -6.45
CA GLU A 24 17.98 1.04 -5.91
C GLU A 24 17.78 1.56 -4.47
N ARG A 25 16.52 1.76 -4.01
CA ARG A 25 16.24 2.39 -2.72
C ARG A 25 15.49 1.49 -1.75
N VAL A 26 14.58 0.65 -2.24
CA VAL A 26 13.79 -0.26 -1.39
C VAL A 26 14.41 -1.67 -1.36
N ASN A 27 14.98 -2.10 -2.48
CA ASN A 27 15.53 -3.45 -2.59
C ASN A 27 16.73 -3.65 -1.66
N ASN A 28 16.75 -4.77 -0.97
CA ASN A 28 17.76 -5.18 0.01
C ASN A 28 17.85 -4.25 1.26
N VAL A 29 16.78 -3.51 1.57
CA VAL A 29 16.73 -2.78 2.84
C VAL A 29 16.46 -3.75 3.98
N VAL A 30 17.33 -3.74 4.98
CA VAL A 30 17.16 -4.46 6.25
C VAL A 30 16.63 -3.47 7.28
N ILE A 31 15.64 -3.89 8.05
CA ILE A 31 15.03 -3.11 9.14
C ILE A 31 15.18 -3.93 10.41
N ALA A 32 15.95 -3.41 11.35
CA ALA A 32 16.24 -4.11 12.60
C ALA A 32 14.99 -4.37 13.44
N ALA A 33 15.05 -5.38 14.30
CA ALA A 33 13.99 -5.63 15.29
C ALA A 33 13.72 -4.38 16.14
N GLY A 34 12.45 -4.00 16.27
CA GLY A 34 12.00 -2.78 16.98
C GLY A 34 12.19 -1.47 16.23
N GLU A 35 12.83 -1.47 15.05
CA GLU A 35 13.09 -0.25 14.28
C GLU A 35 11.81 0.29 13.62
N THR A 36 11.70 1.62 13.59
CA THR A 36 10.71 2.33 12.78
C THR A 36 11.30 2.68 11.42
N ALA A 37 10.80 2.04 10.39
CA ALA A 37 11.18 2.32 9.01
C ALA A 37 10.46 3.55 8.47
N SER A 38 11.20 4.41 7.73
CA SER A 38 10.68 5.57 7.01
C SER A 38 10.88 5.37 5.51
N PHE A 39 9.81 5.46 4.75
CA PHE A 39 9.90 5.35 3.29
C PHE A 39 10.68 6.53 2.69
N ASN A 40 10.46 7.75 3.21
CA ASN A 40 11.22 8.92 2.75
C ASN A 40 12.72 8.79 3.02
N ALA A 41 13.10 8.21 4.17
CA ALA A 41 14.51 7.95 4.46
C ALA A 41 15.12 6.92 3.50
N MET A 42 14.38 5.86 3.14
CA MET A 42 14.84 4.89 2.12
C MET A 42 15.06 5.55 0.76
N ILE A 43 14.15 6.42 0.32
CA ILE A 43 14.26 7.10 -0.97
C ILE A 43 15.39 8.11 -0.98
N GLY A 44 15.56 8.86 0.09
CA GLY A 44 16.52 9.95 0.19
C GLY A 44 16.16 11.16 -0.70
N ASP A 45 17.14 12.03 -0.93
CA ASP A 45 16.95 13.24 -1.74
C ASP A 45 16.63 12.94 -3.20
N LEU A 46 15.72 13.71 -3.76
CA LEU A 46 15.39 13.67 -5.18
C LEU A 46 16.20 14.72 -5.93
N ARG A 47 17.16 14.28 -6.75
CA ARG A 47 17.99 15.17 -7.58
C ARG A 47 18.06 14.63 -9.00
N SER A 48 17.96 15.52 -10.00
CA SER A 48 18.04 15.14 -11.42
C SER A 48 19.37 14.47 -11.77
N ARG A 49 20.47 14.93 -11.14
CA ARG A 49 21.82 14.34 -11.32
C ARG A 49 21.92 12.89 -10.85
N ASP A 50 21.04 12.47 -9.94
CA ASP A 50 20.98 11.10 -9.43
C ASP A 50 20.05 10.22 -10.28
N GLY A 51 19.60 10.70 -11.45
CA GLY A 51 18.80 9.97 -12.42
C GLY A 51 17.30 10.01 -12.18
N TRP A 52 16.81 10.80 -11.20
CA TRP A 52 15.37 11.05 -11.06
C TRP A 52 14.85 11.87 -12.24
N LYS A 53 13.66 11.52 -12.73
CA LYS A 53 13.01 12.15 -13.89
C LYS A 53 11.79 12.96 -13.45
N GLU A 54 11.44 13.94 -14.25
CA GLU A 54 10.14 14.60 -14.13
C GLU A 54 9.02 13.70 -14.63
N ALA A 55 7.94 13.63 -13.89
CA ALA A 55 6.69 12.98 -14.27
C ALA A 55 5.54 13.56 -13.45
N LEU A 56 4.30 13.27 -13.82
CA LEU A 56 3.12 13.83 -13.15
C LEU A 56 3.04 13.37 -11.68
N GLY A 57 2.85 14.32 -10.79
CA GLY A 57 2.52 14.15 -9.38
C GLY A 57 1.25 14.90 -9.01
N ILE A 58 0.60 14.51 -7.91
CA ILE A 58 -0.62 15.17 -7.40
C ILE A 58 -0.21 16.23 -6.38
N PHE A 59 -0.57 17.49 -6.64
CA PHE A 59 -0.32 18.62 -5.77
C PHE A 59 -1.60 19.24 -5.25
N GLY A 60 -1.58 19.74 -4.00
CA GLY A 60 -2.72 20.39 -3.37
C GLY A 60 -3.99 19.54 -3.34
N GLY A 61 -3.85 18.23 -3.57
CA GLY A 61 -4.96 17.31 -3.56
C GLY A 61 -5.82 17.27 -4.81
N THR A 62 -5.57 18.11 -5.82
CA THR A 62 -6.44 18.22 -7.02
C THR A 62 -5.70 18.42 -8.32
N THR A 63 -4.46 18.90 -8.30
CA THR A 63 -3.75 19.33 -9.50
C THR A 63 -2.64 18.36 -9.86
N LEU A 64 -2.59 17.94 -11.13
CA LEU A 64 -1.48 17.18 -11.69
C LEU A 64 -0.44 18.14 -12.25
N LYS A 65 0.80 18.05 -11.78
CA LYS A 65 1.94 18.83 -12.28
C LYS A 65 3.16 17.96 -12.50
N PRO A 66 4.01 18.24 -13.51
CA PRO A 66 5.33 17.66 -13.59
C PRO A 66 6.12 17.93 -12.30
N THR A 67 6.73 16.90 -11.76
CA THR A 67 7.57 16.97 -10.58
C THR A 67 8.67 15.95 -10.65
N LEU A 68 9.84 16.29 -10.12
CA LEU A 68 10.94 15.37 -9.99
C LEU A 68 10.53 14.19 -9.10
N GLY A 69 10.78 12.96 -9.55
CA GLY A 69 10.37 11.77 -8.81
C GLY A 69 8.90 11.39 -8.95
N GLY A 70 8.14 12.00 -9.87
CA GLY A 70 6.75 11.62 -10.12
C GLY A 70 6.63 10.10 -10.35
N GLY A 71 5.76 9.44 -9.56
CA GLY A 71 5.60 7.97 -9.53
C GLY A 71 6.10 7.31 -8.25
N ILE A 72 6.89 7.97 -7.41
CA ILE A 72 7.42 7.40 -6.14
C ILE A 72 6.29 6.93 -5.20
N CYS A 73 5.14 7.60 -5.18
CA CYS A 73 3.97 7.15 -4.42
C CYS A 73 3.48 5.76 -4.85
N GLN A 74 3.81 5.28 -6.03
CA GLN A 74 3.52 3.91 -6.42
C GLN A 74 4.47 2.92 -5.74
N ALA A 75 5.73 3.27 -5.58
CA ALA A 75 6.67 2.46 -4.82
C ALA A 75 6.26 2.40 -3.34
N SER A 76 5.89 3.55 -2.72
CA SER A 76 5.39 3.57 -1.34
C SER A 76 4.11 2.74 -1.17
N THR A 77 3.17 2.81 -2.13
CA THR A 77 1.95 1.98 -2.14
C THR A 77 2.28 0.49 -2.24
N THR A 78 3.33 0.11 -3.00
CA THR A 78 3.74 -1.30 -3.11
C THR A 78 4.33 -1.80 -1.79
N VAL A 79 5.18 -1.00 -1.12
CA VAL A 79 5.71 -1.30 0.22
C VAL A 79 4.57 -1.37 1.24
N TYR A 80 3.67 -0.41 1.26
CA TYR A 80 2.51 -0.37 2.16
C TYR A 80 1.68 -1.65 2.07
N ARG A 81 1.40 -2.14 0.87
CA ARG A 81 0.66 -3.39 0.67
C ARG A 81 1.39 -4.62 1.19
N ALA A 82 2.72 -4.64 1.12
CA ALA A 82 3.53 -5.69 1.74
C ALA A 82 3.45 -5.62 3.26
N VAL A 83 3.56 -4.43 3.83
CA VAL A 83 3.46 -4.15 5.28
C VAL A 83 2.08 -4.52 5.81
N LEU A 84 1.00 -4.18 5.09
CA LEU A 84 -0.37 -4.59 5.46
C LEU A 84 -0.47 -6.10 5.63
N ARG A 85 0.02 -6.85 4.64
CA ARG A 85 -0.06 -8.33 4.61
C ARG A 85 0.93 -9.01 5.54
N ALA A 86 1.98 -8.30 5.95
CA ALA A 86 2.92 -8.77 6.98
C ALA A 86 2.37 -8.60 8.41
N GLY A 87 1.30 -7.81 8.59
CA GLY A 87 0.76 -7.52 9.92
C GLY A 87 1.65 -6.59 10.75
N LEU A 88 2.60 -5.88 10.12
CA LEU A 88 3.47 -4.94 10.82
C LEU A 88 2.69 -3.67 11.22
N PRO A 89 2.95 -3.09 12.41
CA PRO A 89 2.29 -1.87 12.85
C PRO A 89 2.54 -0.71 11.88
N LEU A 90 1.46 0.00 11.56
CA LEU A 90 1.49 1.20 10.73
C LEU A 90 1.79 2.43 11.60
N GLY A 91 2.70 3.28 11.13
CA GLY A 91 2.96 4.58 11.71
C GLY A 91 2.27 5.71 10.92
N LYS A 92 3.06 6.69 10.49
CA LYS A 92 2.54 7.78 9.64
C LYS A 92 2.10 7.24 8.28
N MET A 93 0.88 7.55 7.89
CA MET A 93 0.37 7.22 6.56
C MET A 93 -0.75 8.19 6.15
N LYS A 94 -0.90 8.37 4.84
CA LYS A 94 -2.01 9.11 4.26
C LYS A 94 -2.28 8.56 2.86
N ASN A 95 -3.54 8.31 2.51
CA ASN A 95 -3.91 7.93 1.14
C ASN A 95 -3.94 9.16 0.21
N HIS A 96 -3.93 8.94 -1.10
CA HIS A 96 -4.09 10.02 -2.06
C HIS A 96 -5.46 10.69 -1.93
N SER A 97 -5.52 11.98 -2.20
CA SER A 97 -6.78 12.74 -2.24
C SER A 97 -7.61 12.43 -3.48
N LEU A 98 -6.96 12.13 -4.60
CA LEU A 98 -7.61 11.66 -5.82
C LEU A 98 -7.60 10.14 -5.86
N PHE A 99 -8.71 9.55 -6.26
CA PHE A 99 -8.79 8.12 -6.51
C PHE A 99 -7.94 7.73 -7.71
N VAL A 100 -7.02 6.81 -7.52
CA VAL A 100 -6.06 6.36 -8.55
C VAL A 100 -6.49 5.00 -9.07
N SER A 101 -7.13 4.96 -10.24
CA SER A 101 -7.76 3.75 -10.78
C SER A 101 -6.80 2.60 -11.04
N TYR A 102 -5.56 2.86 -11.45
CA TYR A 102 -4.58 1.79 -11.67
C TYR A 102 -4.08 1.13 -10.37
N TYR A 103 -4.45 1.63 -9.20
CA TYR A 103 -4.21 0.95 -7.93
C TYR A 103 -5.29 -0.09 -7.59
N GLU A 104 -6.44 -0.11 -8.30
CA GLU A 104 -7.52 -1.06 -8.03
C GLU A 104 -7.06 -2.52 -8.10
N LYS A 105 -6.26 -2.88 -9.12
CA LYS A 105 -5.88 -4.26 -9.46
C LYS A 105 -5.40 -5.11 -8.29
N TYR A 106 -4.68 -4.51 -7.32
CA TYR A 106 -4.08 -5.24 -6.20
C TYR A 106 -4.53 -4.77 -4.82
N GLY A 107 -5.60 -4.00 -4.75
CA GLY A 107 -6.18 -3.53 -3.50
C GLY A 107 -6.76 -2.13 -3.62
N VAL A 108 -8.06 -2.05 -3.93
CA VAL A 108 -8.78 -0.79 -4.01
C VAL A 108 -8.77 -0.09 -2.65
N GLY A 109 -8.42 1.20 -2.63
CA GLY A 109 -8.31 1.93 -1.36
C GLY A 109 -7.07 1.61 -0.52
N GLN A 110 -6.20 0.70 -0.96
CA GLN A 110 -4.94 0.38 -0.30
C GLN A 110 -3.78 1.14 -0.96
N ASP A 111 -3.73 2.44 -0.75
CA ASP A 111 -2.70 3.32 -1.30
C ASP A 111 -2.16 4.31 -0.27
N VAL A 112 -0.93 4.71 -0.45
CA VAL A 112 -0.21 5.64 0.41
C VAL A 112 0.50 6.69 -0.44
N THR A 113 0.30 7.97 -0.12
CA THR A 113 1.02 9.09 -0.71
C THR A 113 2.19 9.52 0.17
N VAL A 114 3.27 9.91 -0.47
CA VAL A 114 4.45 10.48 0.17
C VAL A 114 4.86 11.76 -0.53
N PHE A 115 5.48 12.66 0.23
CA PHE A 115 6.08 13.89 -0.28
C PHE A 115 7.32 14.19 0.55
N MET A 116 8.49 14.25 -0.10
CA MET A 116 9.76 14.45 0.59
C MET A 116 9.73 15.68 1.47
N GLY A 117 10.09 15.50 2.74
CA GLY A 117 10.13 16.56 3.74
C GLY A 117 8.78 16.95 4.36
N ALA A 118 7.63 16.45 3.84
CA ALA A 118 6.32 16.85 4.34
C ALA A 118 5.37 15.68 4.68
N GLN A 119 5.31 14.65 3.84
CA GLN A 119 4.43 13.51 4.03
C GLN A 119 5.21 12.23 3.90
N ASP A 120 5.25 11.43 4.95
CA ASP A 120 5.95 10.15 4.99
C ASP A 120 4.99 8.97 5.15
N PHE A 121 5.50 7.79 4.81
CA PHE A 121 4.95 6.51 5.21
C PHE A 121 5.94 5.81 6.12
N THR A 122 5.50 5.46 7.33
CA THR A 122 6.33 4.75 8.30
C THR A 122 5.62 3.49 8.80
N PHE A 123 6.42 2.50 9.21
CA PHE A 123 5.95 1.28 9.85
C PHE A 123 7.01 0.74 10.81
N ILE A 124 6.64 -0.18 11.68
CA ILE A 124 7.53 -0.70 12.71
C ILE A 124 7.78 -2.18 12.45
N ASN A 125 9.02 -2.60 12.53
CA ASN A 125 9.35 -4.02 12.65
C ASN A 125 9.13 -4.45 14.11
N ASP A 126 7.94 -4.92 14.44
CA ASP A 126 7.59 -5.41 15.78
C ASP A 126 7.89 -6.90 15.99
N THR A 127 8.64 -7.51 15.06
CA THR A 127 9.14 -8.88 15.22
C THR A 127 10.40 -8.90 16.07
N GLN A 128 10.83 -10.10 16.51
CA GLN A 128 12.03 -10.24 17.32
C GLN A 128 13.33 -10.24 16.51
N ASP A 129 13.22 -10.38 15.18
CA ASP A 129 14.33 -10.48 14.26
C ASP A 129 14.29 -9.39 13.20
N ASP A 130 15.40 -9.17 12.53
CA ASP A 130 15.49 -8.27 11.40
C ASP A 130 14.60 -8.76 10.25
N ILE A 131 14.04 -7.81 9.51
CA ILE A 131 13.29 -8.08 8.28
C ILE A 131 14.02 -7.49 7.08
N LEU A 132 13.92 -8.21 5.96
CA LEU A 132 14.50 -7.81 4.67
C LEU A 132 13.38 -7.46 3.68
N LEU A 133 13.46 -6.27 3.09
CA LEU A 133 12.63 -5.88 1.95
C LEU A 133 13.35 -6.22 0.65
N GLN A 134 12.73 -7.04 -0.19
CA GLN A 134 13.19 -7.27 -1.56
C GLN A 134 12.17 -6.76 -2.56
N ALA A 135 12.65 -5.99 -3.55
CA ALA A 135 11.81 -5.38 -4.56
C ALA A 135 12.12 -5.94 -5.96
N TYR A 136 11.08 -6.36 -6.64
CA TYR A 136 11.12 -6.93 -7.99
C TYR A 136 10.32 -6.06 -8.94
N VAL A 137 10.80 -5.92 -10.15
CA VAL A 137 10.08 -5.23 -11.24
C VAL A 137 10.22 -6.05 -12.51
N GLU A 138 9.10 -6.61 -12.96
CA GLU A 138 8.99 -7.38 -14.19
C GLU A 138 8.01 -6.67 -15.14
N GLY A 139 8.51 -6.25 -16.31
CA GLY A 139 7.71 -5.42 -17.23
C GLY A 139 7.22 -4.13 -16.54
N THR A 140 5.91 -4.06 -16.28
CA THR A 140 5.25 -2.96 -15.55
C THR A 140 4.72 -3.36 -14.18
N GLU A 141 4.88 -4.62 -13.81
CA GLU A 141 4.49 -5.08 -12.47
C GLU A 141 5.61 -4.85 -11.48
N ALA A 142 5.26 -4.23 -10.36
CA ALA A 142 6.12 -4.01 -9.21
C ALA A 142 5.66 -4.89 -8.05
N ARG A 143 6.62 -5.52 -7.37
CA ARG A 143 6.40 -6.38 -6.21
C ARG A 143 7.44 -6.07 -5.14
N VAL A 144 7.00 -5.96 -3.90
CA VAL A 144 7.86 -5.91 -2.72
C VAL A 144 7.51 -7.10 -1.84
N VAL A 145 8.53 -7.83 -1.42
CA VAL A 145 8.40 -8.99 -0.51
C VAL A 145 9.13 -8.67 0.77
N ILE A 146 8.47 -8.91 1.90
CA ILE A 146 9.07 -8.84 3.23
C ILE A 146 9.42 -10.25 3.67
N TYR A 147 10.71 -10.48 3.91
CA TYR A 147 11.26 -11.70 4.48
C TYR A 147 11.66 -11.46 5.93
N GLY A 148 11.52 -12.47 6.76
CA GLY A 148 11.88 -12.46 8.18
C GLY A 148 11.52 -13.80 8.82
N MET A 149 11.90 -14.00 10.06
CA MET A 149 11.49 -15.17 10.84
C MET A 149 9.96 -15.18 11.00
N ARG A 150 9.38 -16.37 10.96
CA ARG A 150 7.95 -16.55 11.20
C ARG A 150 7.67 -16.48 12.69
N ASP A 151 6.86 -15.54 13.11
CA ASP A 151 6.38 -15.39 14.48
C ASP A 151 4.97 -15.98 14.71
N GLY A 152 4.46 -16.73 13.71
CA GLY A 152 3.16 -17.39 13.78
C GLY A 152 1.95 -16.48 13.54
N ARG A 153 2.15 -15.17 13.30
CA ARG A 153 1.04 -14.29 12.96
C ARG A 153 0.43 -14.60 11.61
N THR A 154 -0.89 -14.45 11.51
CA THR A 154 -1.63 -14.49 10.26
C THR A 154 -2.39 -13.19 10.08
N VAL A 155 -2.61 -12.78 8.82
CA VAL A 155 -3.29 -11.52 8.50
C VAL A 155 -4.41 -11.77 7.51
N THR A 156 -5.60 -11.29 7.85
CA THR A 156 -6.74 -11.24 6.95
C THR A 156 -7.08 -9.79 6.65
N LEU A 157 -7.27 -9.47 5.37
CA LEU A 157 -7.80 -8.19 4.92
C LEU A 157 -9.24 -8.42 4.47
N ASP A 158 -10.18 -7.97 5.29
CA ASP A 158 -11.62 -8.11 5.05
C ASP A 158 -12.18 -6.79 4.50
N GLY A 159 -12.75 -6.85 3.31
CA GLY A 159 -13.22 -5.71 2.52
C GLY A 159 -13.03 -5.94 1.01
N PRO A 160 -13.18 -4.92 0.16
CA PRO A 160 -13.41 -3.51 0.50
C PRO A 160 -14.86 -3.23 0.91
N TYR A 161 -15.01 -2.35 1.88
CA TYR A 161 -16.29 -1.82 2.28
C TYR A 161 -16.49 -0.41 1.73
N PHE A 162 -17.63 -0.18 1.11
CA PHE A 162 -18.11 1.12 0.64
C PHE A 162 -19.33 1.54 1.45
N ASN A 163 -19.75 2.77 1.34
CA ASN A 163 -20.96 3.25 2.01
C ASN A 163 -22.21 2.34 1.82
N LYS A 164 -22.29 1.66 0.65
CA LYS A 164 -23.44 0.81 0.30
C LYS A 164 -23.46 -0.56 1.01
N ASN A 165 -22.28 -1.14 1.30
CA ASN A 165 -22.13 -2.49 1.84
C ASN A 165 -21.38 -2.56 3.16
N ALA A 166 -20.98 -1.41 3.72
CA ALA A 166 -20.39 -1.37 5.04
C ALA A 166 -21.42 -1.74 6.12
N PRO A 167 -21.07 -2.60 7.09
CA PRO A 167 -21.90 -2.87 8.26
C PRO A 167 -22.30 -1.59 8.99
N GLU A 168 -23.47 -1.60 9.62
CA GLU A 168 -24.01 -0.42 10.30
C GLU A 168 -23.14 0.07 11.46
N ASP A 169 -22.43 -0.84 12.11
CA ASP A 169 -21.50 -0.60 13.21
C ASP A 169 -20.08 -0.25 12.77
N MET A 170 -19.81 -0.26 11.46
CA MET A 170 -18.51 0.16 10.93
C MET A 170 -18.38 1.68 10.96
N ILE A 171 -17.88 2.18 12.08
CA ILE A 171 -17.82 3.61 12.38
C ILE A 171 -16.37 4.12 12.26
N HIS A 172 -16.18 5.16 11.46
CA HIS A 172 -14.92 5.90 11.36
C HIS A 172 -15.11 7.35 11.80
N LYS A 173 -14.38 7.77 12.84
CA LYS A 173 -14.46 9.14 13.40
C LYS A 173 -15.91 9.56 13.72
N GLY A 174 -16.66 8.67 14.41
CA GLY A 174 -18.04 8.89 14.84
C GLY A 174 -19.09 8.91 13.72
N LYS A 175 -18.74 8.46 12.52
CA LYS A 175 -19.70 8.39 11.38
C LYS A 175 -19.53 7.07 10.64
N LYS A 176 -20.62 6.58 10.04
CA LYS A 176 -20.58 5.48 9.08
C LYS A 176 -19.62 5.80 7.92
N ILE A 177 -19.16 4.75 7.24
CA ILE A 177 -18.33 4.88 6.03
C ILE A 177 -19.06 5.75 5.01
N ARG A 178 -18.40 6.80 4.55
CA ARG A 178 -18.97 7.83 3.67
C ARG A 178 -18.90 7.40 2.20
N LYS A 179 -19.67 8.08 1.35
CA LYS A 179 -19.72 7.80 -0.11
C LYS A 179 -18.36 7.95 -0.82
N ASN A 180 -17.42 8.68 -0.24
CA ASN A 180 -16.08 8.91 -0.77
C ASN A 180 -14.98 8.19 0.05
N GLU A 181 -15.37 7.22 0.84
CA GLU A 181 -14.46 6.40 1.65
C GLU A 181 -14.50 4.93 1.20
N ILE A 182 -13.35 4.27 1.34
CA ILE A 182 -13.19 2.83 1.17
C ILE A 182 -12.55 2.31 2.45
N ALA A 183 -13.16 1.30 3.04
CA ALA A 183 -12.70 0.74 4.30
C ALA A 183 -12.29 -0.73 4.16
N TRP A 184 -11.37 -1.15 5.01
CA TRP A 184 -10.91 -2.53 5.18
C TRP A 184 -10.72 -2.81 6.67
N ASN A 185 -11.14 -3.99 7.12
CA ASN A 185 -10.69 -4.52 8.40
C ASN A 185 -9.38 -5.28 8.16
N ARG A 186 -8.32 -4.90 8.85
CA ARG A 186 -7.09 -5.68 8.94
C ARG A 186 -7.11 -6.46 10.24
N ILE A 187 -7.24 -7.77 10.15
CA ILE A 187 -7.34 -8.69 11.28
C ILE A 187 -6.01 -9.42 11.39
N ILE A 188 -5.32 -9.25 12.50
CA ILE A 188 -4.05 -9.89 12.79
C ILE A 188 -4.26 -10.87 13.93
N THR A 189 -4.07 -12.16 13.67
CA THR A 189 -4.10 -13.21 14.70
C THR A 189 -2.66 -13.60 15.00
N ARG A 190 -2.26 -13.53 16.27
CA ARG A 190 -0.92 -13.90 16.74
C ARG A 190 -0.86 -15.38 17.09
N ALA A 191 0.38 -15.91 17.27
CA ALA A 191 0.61 -17.30 17.64
C ALA A 191 -0.05 -17.71 18.97
N ASP A 192 -0.21 -16.78 19.91
CA ASP A 192 -0.89 -16.99 21.19
C ASP A 192 -2.41 -16.98 21.10
N GLY A 193 -2.97 -16.83 19.89
CA GLY A 193 -4.41 -16.74 19.63
C GLY A 193 -5.00 -15.35 19.84
N SER A 194 -4.22 -14.36 20.27
CA SER A 194 -4.71 -12.98 20.39
C SER A 194 -5.05 -12.39 19.03
N VAL A 195 -6.16 -11.65 18.95
CA VAL A 195 -6.66 -11.04 17.73
C VAL A 195 -6.67 -9.54 17.87
N PHE A 196 -6.05 -8.86 16.94
CA PHE A 196 -6.08 -7.41 16.79
C PHE A 196 -6.78 -7.03 15.49
N THR A 197 -7.80 -6.18 15.56
CA THR A 197 -8.52 -5.68 14.38
C THR A 197 -8.33 -4.17 14.26
N GLU A 198 -7.92 -3.75 13.08
CA GLU A 198 -7.71 -2.35 12.73
C GLU A 198 -8.58 -1.97 11.53
N LEU A 199 -9.37 -0.91 11.69
CA LEU A 199 -10.17 -0.34 10.59
C LEU A 199 -9.32 0.65 9.80
N LEU A 200 -8.99 0.28 8.57
CA LEU A 200 -8.26 1.10 7.61
C LEU A 200 -9.26 1.85 6.73
N VAL A 201 -9.21 3.18 6.70
CA VAL A 201 -10.13 3.98 5.88
C VAL A 201 -9.35 4.93 5.00
N SER A 202 -9.53 4.77 3.69
CA SER A 202 -9.01 5.69 2.67
C SER A 202 -10.11 6.62 2.20
N ARG A 203 -9.86 7.92 2.30
CA ARG A 203 -10.81 8.97 1.93
C ARG A 203 -10.32 9.74 0.73
N TYR A 204 -11.17 9.85 -0.27
CA TYR A 204 -10.89 10.57 -1.52
C TYR A 204 -11.78 11.80 -1.67
N ASN A 205 -11.40 12.72 -2.57
CA ASN A 205 -12.27 13.86 -2.91
C ASN A 205 -13.57 13.37 -3.55
N ALA A 206 -13.46 12.38 -4.45
CA ALA A 206 -14.60 11.68 -5.03
C ALA A 206 -14.19 10.25 -5.43
N LEU A 207 -15.16 9.34 -5.50
CA LEU A 207 -15.00 8.00 -6.06
C LEU A 207 -15.78 7.89 -7.38
N PRO A 208 -15.33 7.07 -8.35
CA PRO A 208 -16.13 6.73 -9.52
C PRO A 208 -17.47 6.12 -9.12
N ARG A 209 -18.56 6.59 -9.70
CA ARG A 209 -19.92 6.15 -9.31
C ARG A 209 -20.13 4.64 -9.45
N SER A 210 -19.53 4.01 -10.46
CA SER A 210 -19.62 2.56 -10.71
C SER A 210 -18.68 1.71 -9.86
N LEU A 211 -17.77 2.32 -9.11
CA LEU A 211 -16.74 1.58 -8.37
C LEU A 211 -17.35 0.63 -7.30
N PRO A 212 -18.26 1.09 -6.42
CA PRO A 212 -18.84 0.20 -5.43
C PRO A 212 -19.56 -0.99 -6.06
N ASP A 213 -20.37 -0.76 -7.10
CA ASP A 213 -21.16 -1.79 -7.72
C ASP A 213 -20.29 -2.87 -8.40
N ARG A 214 -19.19 -2.46 -9.05
CA ARG A 214 -18.22 -3.40 -9.65
C ARG A 214 -17.59 -4.33 -8.60
N TRP A 215 -17.21 -3.78 -7.45
CA TRP A 215 -16.55 -4.55 -6.40
C TRP A 215 -17.54 -5.42 -5.61
N ILE A 216 -18.75 -4.94 -5.34
CA ILE A 216 -19.81 -5.71 -4.66
C ILE A 216 -20.25 -6.88 -5.56
N ALA A 217 -20.43 -6.66 -6.86
CA ALA A 217 -20.78 -7.73 -7.80
C ALA A 217 -19.66 -8.79 -7.89
N ALA A 218 -18.39 -8.37 -7.93
CA ALA A 218 -17.25 -9.29 -7.96
C ALA A 218 -17.13 -10.13 -6.67
N ALA A 219 -17.45 -9.56 -5.50
CA ALA A 219 -17.46 -10.29 -4.24
C ALA A 219 -18.58 -11.35 -4.17
N GLY A 220 -19.72 -11.08 -4.77
CA GLY A 220 -20.84 -12.04 -4.86
C GLY A 220 -20.55 -13.25 -5.77
N THR A 221 -19.54 -13.16 -6.64
CA THR A 221 -19.08 -14.27 -7.51
C THR A 221 -17.87 -15.03 -6.94
N GLN A 222 -17.21 -14.49 -5.93
CA GLN A 222 -16.14 -15.15 -5.19
C GLN A 222 -16.66 -15.63 -3.85
N THR A 223 -17.24 -16.84 -3.81
CA THR A 223 -17.27 -17.62 -2.56
C THR A 223 -15.84 -17.68 -2.04
N HIS A 224 -15.62 -17.16 -0.84
CA HIS A 224 -14.35 -17.05 -0.11
C HIS A 224 -13.36 -18.18 -0.42
N ALA A 225 -12.53 -18.00 -1.42
CA ALA A 225 -11.27 -18.69 -1.49
C ALA A 225 -10.31 -17.87 -0.63
N ALA A 226 -10.11 -18.32 0.60
CA ALA A 226 -8.98 -17.88 1.39
C ALA A 226 -7.75 -18.01 0.50
N ALA A 227 -7.09 -16.89 0.22
CA ALA A 227 -5.82 -16.91 -0.49
C ALA A 227 -4.76 -17.52 0.44
N THR A 228 -4.77 -18.83 0.55
CA THR A 228 -3.64 -19.62 1.01
C THR A 228 -2.63 -19.53 -0.12
N GLU A 229 -1.75 -18.56 -0.07
CA GLU A 229 -0.60 -18.51 -0.97
C GLU A 229 0.32 -19.66 -0.60
N VAL A 230 0.22 -20.73 -1.41
CA VAL A 230 1.07 -21.93 -1.33
C VAL A 230 2.51 -21.46 -1.32
N ALA A 231 3.22 -21.82 -0.28
CA ALA A 231 4.67 -21.72 -0.21
C ALA A 231 5.25 -22.49 -1.39
N LEU A 232 5.88 -21.81 -2.33
CA LEU A 232 6.75 -22.43 -3.32
C LEU A 232 7.93 -23.06 -2.55
N GLN A 233 7.86 -24.36 -2.40
CA GLN A 233 9.01 -25.21 -2.11
C GLN A 233 9.95 -25.23 -3.31
N ARG A 234 11.22 -25.04 -3.02
CA ARG A 234 12.47 -25.21 -3.77
C ARG A 234 13.07 -23.95 -4.29
#